data_f4a0c1a21862009b47882e3f7d06e803
#
_entry.id   f4a0c1a21862009b47882e3f7d06e803
#
_cell.length_a   1.000
_cell.length_b   1.000
_cell.length_c   1.000
_cell.angle_alpha   90.00
_cell.angle_beta   90.00
_cell.angle_gamma   90.00
#
_symmetry.space_group_name_H-M   'P 1'
#
loop_
_entity.id
_entity.type
_entity.pdbx_description
1 polymer ?
#
loop_
_entity_poly.entity_id
_entity_poly.type
_entity_poly.pdbx_seq_one_letter_code
_entity_poly.pdbx_strand_id
1 'polypeptide(L)'
;LFQIANNLERMDQFNPQQKLFSLVRNAEVSTVSLRNLTARTVRDDTAHFYGEVADLLGIRIDETHDWLKITVPAILPKRNQRDNQAFLTRPLRYALLDFLKENPMERFGSCAICIVHNYDEALGKRRIRDYDNIETKRYLDVIESMLLTNDSGLLCTVLQATKVSDPVSYTHLRAHET
;
A
#
# COMPACT_ATOMS: atom_id res chain seq x y z
N LEU A 1 33.00 9.67 33.88
CA LEU A 1 31.72 9.39 34.56
C LEU A 1 30.64 10.37 34.13
N PHE A 2 30.86 11.69 34.07
CA PHE A 2 29.87 12.70 33.66
C PHE A 2 29.40 12.53 32.19
N GLN A 3 30.29 12.15 31.26
CA GLN A 3 29.95 11.89 29.88
C GLN A 3 29.10 10.61 29.70
N ILE A 4 29.32 9.61 30.54
CA ILE A 4 28.55 8.36 30.56
C ILE A 4 27.14 8.62 31.10
N ALA A 5 27.01 9.43 32.15
CA ALA A 5 25.72 9.82 32.71
C ALA A 5 24.89 10.62 31.70
N ASN A 6 25.47 11.62 31.03
CA ASN A 6 24.81 12.38 29.97
C ASN A 6 24.41 11.52 28.75
N ASN A 7 25.16 10.46 28.42
CA ASN A 7 24.80 9.52 27.38
C ASN A 7 23.67 8.58 27.82
N LEU A 8 23.61 8.20 29.09
CA LEU A 8 22.51 7.42 29.69
C LEU A 8 21.23 8.25 29.78
N GLU A 9 21.29 9.51 30.23
CA GLU A 9 20.13 10.41 30.19
C GLU A 9 19.62 10.71 28.78
N ARG A 10 20.50 10.76 27.77
CA ARG A 10 20.08 10.82 26.36
C ARG A 10 19.46 9.52 25.86
N MET A 11 19.80 8.38 26.44
CA MET A 11 19.17 7.09 26.11
C MET A 11 17.76 6.97 26.70
N ASP A 12 17.48 7.56 27.86
CA ASP A 12 16.16 7.58 28.48
C ASP A 12 15.16 8.51 27.76
N GLN A 13 15.63 9.46 26.95
CA GLN A 13 14.78 10.30 26.09
C GLN A 13 14.35 9.62 24.78
N PHE A 14 14.85 8.42 24.49
CA PHE A 14 14.46 7.67 23.30
C PHE A 14 13.13 6.95 23.53
N ASN A 15 12.06 7.52 23.01
CA ASN A 15 10.78 6.83 22.94
C ASN A 15 10.97 5.50 22.17
N PRO A 16 10.83 4.33 22.82
CA PRO A 16 11.06 3.02 22.20
C PRO A 16 10.22 2.82 20.92
N GLN A 17 9.03 3.44 20.89
CA GLN A 17 8.16 3.40 19.71
C GLN A 17 8.77 4.15 18.51
N GLN A 18 9.38 5.33 18.73
CA GLN A 18 10.03 6.07 17.64
C GLN A 18 11.21 5.29 17.06
N LYS A 19 11.98 4.62 17.94
CA LYS A 19 13.08 3.75 17.49
C LYS A 19 12.56 2.57 16.67
N LEU A 20 11.49 1.93 17.12
CA LEU A 20 10.88 0.83 16.39
C LEU A 20 10.34 1.30 15.02
N PHE A 21 9.67 2.45 14.95
CA PHE A 21 9.23 3.05 13.70
C PHE A 21 10.39 3.34 12.73
N SER A 22 11.51 3.88 13.26
CA SER A 22 12.67 4.15 12.41
C SER A 22 13.30 2.86 11.87
N LEU A 23 13.35 1.80 12.67
CA LEU A 23 13.84 0.48 12.26
C LEU A 23 12.95 -0.13 11.18
N VAL A 24 11.63 -0.11 11.37
CA VAL A 24 10.68 -0.60 10.36
C VAL A 24 10.83 0.17 9.05
N ARG A 25 10.87 1.51 9.12
CA ARG A 25 11.08 2.35 7.95
C ARG A 25 12.38 2.01 7.21
N ASN A 26 13.48 1.87 7.95
CA ASN A 26 14.78 1.54 7.36
C ASN A 26 14.76 0.15 6.71
N ALA A 27 14.09 -0.82 7.33
CA ALA A 27 13.91 -2.15 6.77
C ALA A 27 13.10 -2.11 5.46
N GLU A 28 12.00 -1.34 5.42
CA GLU A 28 11.19 -1.16 4.20
C GLU A 28 11.99 -0.52 3.08
N VAL A 29 12.74 0.56 3.35
CA VAL A 29 13.61 1.23 2.36
C VAL A 29 14.69 0.27 1.84
N SER A 30 15.33 -0.49 2.73
CA SER A 30 16.33 -1.48 2.36
C SER A 30 15.71 -2.59 1.49
N THR A 31 14.52 -3.05 1.85
CA THR A 31 13.78 -4.05 1.08
C THR A 31 13.45 -3.55 -0.34
N VAL A 32 12.98 -2.32 -0.48
CA VAL A 32 12.73 -1.71 -1.79
C VAL A 32 14.02 -1.63 -2.61
N SER A 33 15.12 -1.23 -1.99
CA SER A 33 16.43 -1.14 -2.66
C SER A 33 16.91 -2.49 -3.14
N LEU A 34 16.80 -3.53 -2.31
CA LEU A 34 17.14 -4.91 -2.65
C LEU A 34 16.26 -5.45 -3.77
N ARG A 35 14.93 -5.23 -3.72
CA ARG A 35 14.02 -5.61 -4.80
C ARG A 35 14.37 -4.95 -6.13
N ASN A 36 14.71 -3.66 -6.10
CA ASN A 36 15.14 -2.95 -7.30
C ASN A 36 16.45 -3.51 -7.87
N LEU A 37 17.39 -3.90 -7.02
CA LEU A 37 18.63 -4.53 -7.43
C LEU A 37 18.36 -5.91 -8.04
N THR A 38 17.58 -6.75 -7.36
CA THR A 38 17.19 -8.08 -7.86
C THR A 38 16.46 -7.96 -9.20
N ALA A 39 15.49 -7.07 -9.33
CA ALA A 39 14.77 -6.85 -10.59
C ALA A 39 15.69 -6.42 -11.76
N ARG A 40 16.81 -5.76 -11.48
CA ARG A 40 17.82 -5.43 -12.50
C ARG A 40 18.67 -6.63 -12.91
N THR A 41 18.89 -7.59 -12.02
CA THR A 41 19.64 -8.82 -12.30
C THR A 41 18.78 -9.86 -13.01
N VAL A 42 17.48 -9.88 -12.75
CA VAL A 42 16.49 -10.81 -13.33
C VAL A 42 15.76 -10.11 -14.48
N ARG A 43 16.50 -9.63 -15.49
CA ARG A 43 15.96 -8.79 -16.58
C ARG A 43 14.78 -9.39 -17.32
N ASP A 44 14.82 -10.68 -17.58
CA ASP A 44 13.84 -11.39 -18.44
C ASP A 44 12.63 -11.89 -17.63
N ASP A 45 12.65 -11.82 -16.30
CA ASP A 45 11.63 -12.37 -15.43
C ASP A 45 11.18 -11.41 -14.31
N THR A 46 11.27 -10.12 -14.57
CA THR A 46 10.88 -9.07 -13.60
C THR A 46 9.40 -9.18 -13.20
N ALA A 47 8.54 -9.64 -14.10
CA ALA A 47 7.12 -9.82 -13.84
C ALA A 47 6.90 -10.91 -12.81
N HIS A 48 7.49 -12.09 -13.02
CA HIS A 48 7.40 -13.22 -12.09
C HIS A 48 7.93 -12.84 -10.71
N PHE A 49 9.10 -12.21 -10.64
CA PHE A 49 9.68 -11.76 -9.37
C PHE A 49 8.73 -10.83 -8.57
N TYR A 50 8.10 -9.85 -9.22
CA TYR A 50 7.18 -8.97 -8.51
C TYR A 50 5.82 -9.62 -8.24
N GLY A 51 5.39 -10.60 -9.03
CA GLY A 51 4.25 -11.45 -8.73
C GLY A 51 4.48 -12.21 -7.42
N GLU A 52 5.59 -12.93 -7.28
CA GLU A 52 5.97 -13.61 -6.03
C GLU A 52 6.06 -12.63 -4.84
N VAL A 53 6.59 -11.42 -5.05
CA VAL A 53 6.61 -10.38 -4.01
C VAL A 53 5.19 -9.97 -3.62
N ALA A 54 4.26 -9.87 -4.56
CA ALA A 54 2.87 -9.51 -4.27
C ALA A 54 2.19 -10.61 -3.44
N ASP A 55 2.42 -11.87 -3.77
CA ASP A 55 1.91 -13.03 -3.04
C ASP A 55 2.48 -13.09 -1.61
N LEU A 56 3.79 -12.91 -1.46
CA LEU A 56 4.44 -12.85 -0.15
C LEU A 56 3.94 -11.70 0.72
N LEU A 57 3.56 -10.59 0.09
CA LEU A 57 2.93 -9.46 0.78
C LEU A 57 1.45 -9.72 1.10
N GLY A 58 0.83 -10.73 0.48
CA GLY A 58 -0.58 -11.05 0.64
C GLY A 58 -1.50 -10.06 -0.09
N ILE A 59 -1.04 -9.45 -1.18
CA ILE A 59 -1.90 -8.66 -2.07
C ILE A 59 -2.84 -9.63 -2.78
N ARG A 60 -4.14 -9.37 -2.73
CA ARG A 60 -5.16 -10.22 -3.35
C ARG A 60 -6.09 -9.38 -4.19
N ILE A 61 -6.53 -9.96 -5.30
CA ILE A 61 -7.49 -9.33 -6.20
C ILE A 61 -8.61 -10.34 -6.43
N ASP A 62 -9.82 -9.93 -6.09
CA ASP A 62 -11.03 -10.75 -6.19
C ASP A 62 -12.10 -9.99 -6.97
N GLU A 63 -12.80 -10.66 -7.86
CA GLU A 63 -14.00 -10.16 -8.50
C GLU A 63 -15.22 -10.67 -7.73
N THR A 64 -16.10 -9.77 -7.30
CA THR A 64 -17.27 -10.11 -6.51
C THR A 64 -18.43 -9.17 -6.87
N HIS A 65 -19.51 -9.69 -7.47
CA HIS A 65 -20.74 -8.94 -7.73
C HIS A 65 -20.50 -7.56 -8.37
N ASP A 66 -19.94 -7.51 -9.54
CA ASP A 66 -19.64 -6.29 -10.29
C ASP A 66 -18.58 -5.36 -9.65
N TRP A 67 -17.96 -5.81 -8.56
CA TRP A 67 -16.86 -5.11 -7.90
C TRP A 67 -15.55 -5.85 -8.08
N LEU A 68 -14.54 -5.14 -8.55
CA LEU A 68 -13.16 -5.58 -8.41
C LEU A 68 -12.64 -5.15 -7.04
N LYS A 69 -12.33 -6.12 -6.19
CA LYS A 69 -11.81 -5.89 -4.84
C LYS A 69 -10.32 -6.17 -4.81
N ILE A 70 -9.54 -5.16 -4.45
CA ILE A 70 -8.10 -5.27 -4.23
C ILE A 70 -7.82 -5.16 -2.74
N THR A 71 -7.22 -6.18 -2.16
CA THR A 71 -6.79 -6.19 -0.76
C THR A 71 -5.30 -5.94 -0.67
N VAL A 72 -4.91 -4.86 -0.01
CA VAL A 72 -3.52 -4.54 0.31
C VAL A 72 -3.34 -4.74 1.82
N PRO A 73 -2.51 -5.69 2.27
CA PRO A 73 -2.41 -6.08 3.69
C PRO A 73 -1.58 -5.08 4.50
N ALA A 74 -1.84 -3.81 4.31
CA ALA A 74 -1.23 -2.72 5.05
C ALA A 74 -2.11 -1.47 4.99
N ILE A 75 -1.97 -0.59 5.97
CA ILE A 75 -2.45 0.78 5.84
C ILE A 75 -1.51 1.53 4.89
N LEU A 76 -2.07 2.20 3.90
CA LEU A 76 -1.29 2.98 2.94
C LEU A 76 -0.37 3.98 3.66
N PRO A 77 0.85 4.23 3.15
CA PRO A 77 1.83 5.09 3.81
C PRO A 77 1.33 6.53 3.94
N LYS A 78 1.96 7.31 4.80
CA LYS A 78 1.67 8.74 4.89
C LYS A 78 2.17 9.45 3.62
N ARG A 79 1.44 10.48 3.18
CA ARG A 79 1.76 11.29 2.00
C ARG A 79 3.17 11.88 2.02
N ASN A 80 3.70 12.21 3.20
CA ASN A 80 5.05 12.78 3.36
C ASN A 80 6.16 11.71 3.43
N GLN A 81 5.83 10.41 3.46
CA GLN A 81 6.79 9.31 3.52
C GLN A 81 7.16 8.82 2.11
N ARG A 82 7.88 9.63 1.36
CA ARG A 82 8.21 9.35 -0.07
C ARG A 82 8.99 8.05 -0.28
N ASP A 83 9.82 7.67 0.67
CA ASP A 83 10.73 6.52 0.53
C ASP A 83 10.02 5.16 0.54
N ASN A 84 8.85 5.07 1.19
CA ASN A 84 8.10 3.82 1.34
C ASN A 84 7.01 3.63 0.27
N GLN A 85 6.81 4.59 -0.62
CA GLN A 85 5.71 4.56 -1.57
C GLN A 85 5.86 3.42 -2.61
N ALA A 86 7.09 3.10 -2.99
CA ALA A 86 7.37 2.02 -3.94
C ALA A 86 7.25 0.62 -3.33
N PHE A 87 7.13 0.52 -2.00
CA PHE A 87 7.09 -0.78 -1.30
C PHE A 87 5.90 -1.65 -1.75
N LEU A 88 4.75 -1.05 -1.93
CA LEU A 88 3.52 -1.73 -2.33
C LEU A 88 3.09 -1.44 -3.77
N THR A 89 3.41 -0.27 -4.34
CA THR A 89 2.90 0.13 -5.66
C THR A 89 3.39 -0.76 -6.80
N ARG A 90 4.66 -1.19 -6.76
CA ARG A 90 5.17 -2.13 -7.77
C ARG A 90 4.56 -3.52 -7.63
N PRO A 91 4.60 -4.17 -6.46
CA PRO A 91 3.91 -5.45 -6.28
C PRO A 91 2.43 -5.38 -6.66
N LEU A 92 1.71 -4.32 -6.29
CA LEU A 92 0.33 -4.11 -6.69
C LEU A 92 0.15 -4.08 -8.22
N ARG A 93 1.04 -3.37 -8.93
CA ARG A 93 0.98 -3.32 -10.40
C ARG A 93 1.14 -4.70 -11.02
N TYR A 94 2.09 -5.51 -10.53
CA TYR A 94 2.31 -6.85 -11.08
C TYR A 94 1.22 -7.84 -10.67
N ALA A 95 0.66 -7.74 -9.47
CA ALA A 95 -0.52 -8.50 -9.09
C ALA A 95 -1.70 -8.22 -10.03
N LEU A 96 -1.93 -6.93 -10.37
CA LEU A 96 -2.96 -6.56 -11.34
C LEU A 96 -2.66 -7.10 -12.74
N LEU A 97 -1.41 -7.04 -13.18
CA LEU A 97 -1.00 -7.60 -14.47
C LEU A 97 -1.26 -9.10 -14.56
N ASP A 98 -0.93 -9.85 -13.50
CA ASP A 98 -1.12 -11.30 -13.49
C ASP A 98 -2.61 -11.66 -13.38
N PHE A 99 -3.37 -10.95 -12.54
CA PHE A 99 -4.82 -11.09 -12.48
C PHE A 99 -5.49 -10.87 -13.86
N LEU A 100 -5.12 -9.79 -14.57
CA LEU A 100 -5.69 -9.46 -15.89
C LEU A 100 -5.29 -10.42 -17.00
N LYS A 101 -4.16 -11.12 -16.89
CA LYS A 101 -3.78 -12.19 -17.82
C LYS A 101 -4.70 -13.41 -17.67
N GLU A 102 -5.02 -13.76 -16.42
CA GLU A 102 -5.89 -14.90 -16.12
C GLU A 102 -7.38 -14.57 -16.28
N ASN A 103 -7.75 -13.30 -16.04
CA ASN A 103 -9.11 -12.79 -16.09
C ASN A 103 -9.19 -11.58 -17.02
N PRO A 104 -9.18 -11.79 -18.35
CA PRO A 104 -9.28 -10.69 -19.30
C PRO A 104 -10.59 -9.94 -19.11
N MET A 105 -10.51 -8.64 -18.88
CA MET A 105 -11.67 -7.77 -18.73
C MET A 105 -11.45 -6.47 -19.51
N GLU A 106 -12.55 -5.85 -19.93
CA GLU A 106 -12.52 -4.52 -20.51
C GLU A 106 -12.21 -3.47 -19.47
N ARG A 107 -11.57 -2.38 -19.89
CA ARG A 107 -11.32 -1.26 -19.00
C ARG A 107 -12.61 -0.54 -18.68
N PHE A 108 -12.78 -0.14 -17.46
CA PHE A 108 -13.93 0.64 -17.02
C PHE A 108 -13.98 1.99 -17.74
N GLY A 109 -15.09 2.29 -18.39
CA GLY A 109 -15.34 3.57 -19.03
C GLY A 109 -15.70 4.64 -18.03
N SER A 110 -16.50 4.27 -17.02
CA SER A 110 -16.92 5.10 -15.89
C SER A 110 -17.00 4.23 -14.63
N CYS A 111 -16.46 4.71 -13.52
CA CYS A 111 -16.40 3.88 -12.32
C CYS A 111 -16.46 4.68 -11.01
N ALA A 112 -16.80 3.99 -9.94
CA ALA A 112 -16.61 4.43 -8.57
C ALA A 112 -15.49 3.61 -7.92
N ILE A 113 -14.49 4.28 -7.34
CA ILE A 113 -13.43 3.65 -6.55
C ILE A 113 -13.68 3.94 -5.07
N CYS A 114 -13.85 2.90 -4.28
CA CYS A 114 -14.00 3.00 -2.83
C CYS A 114 -12.74 2.49 -2.14
N ILE A 115 -12.05 3.35 -1.41
CA ILE A 115 -10.87 3.01 -0.60
C ILE A 115 -11.31 2.85 0.85
N VAL A 116 -11.23 1.63 1.38
CA VAL A 116 -11.59 1.33 2.77
C VAL A 116 -10.34 1.06 3.58
N HIS A 117 -9.99 1.99 4.46
CA HIS A 117 -8.89 1.83 5.41
C HIS A 117 -9.38 1.09 6.64
N ASN A 118 -8.93 -0.14 6.80
CA ASN A 118 -9.32 -0.98 7.92
C ASN A 118 -8.23 -0.98 8.99
N TYR A 119 -8.54 -0.43 10.16
CA TYR A 119 -7.62 -0.32 11.28
C TYR A 119 -7.89 -1.41 12.31
N ASP A 120 -6.83 -1.97 12.85
CA ASP A 120 -6.89 -2.85 14.00
C ASP A 120 -7.37 -2.06 15.24
N GLU A 121 -8.41 -2.55 15.90
CA GLU A 121 -8.98 -1.94 17.09
C GLU A 121 -7.97 -1.83 18.24
N ALA A 122 -7.06 -2.80 18.37
CA ALA A 122 -6.01 -2.81 19.37
C ALA A 122 -5.04 -1.62 19.27
N LEU A 123 -4.91 -1.00 18.09
CA LEU A 123 -4.05 0.18 17.88
C LEU A 123 -4.64 1.46 18.48
N GLY A 124 -5.92 1.47 18.82
CA GLY A 124 -6.65 2.60 19.39
C GLY A 124 -6.92 3.75 18.39
N LYS A 125 -7.95 4.53 18.68
CA LYS A 125 -8.46 5.59 17.78
C LYS A 125 -7.44 6.66 17.39
N ARG A 126 -6.42 6.92 18.23
CA ARG A 126 -5.37 7.90 17.94
C ARG A 126 -4.45 7.50 16.77
N ARG A 127 -4.52 6.26 16.30
CA ARG A 127 -3.74 5.76 15.15
C ARG A 127 -4.48 5.91 13.82
N ILE A 128 -5.77 6.19 13.86
CA ILE A 128 -6.55 6.46 12.65
C ILE A 128 -6.01 7.76 12.02
N ARG A 129 -5.70 7.69 10.74
CA ARG A 129 -5.16 8.82 10.00
C ARG A 129 -6.26 9.58 9.28
N ASP A 130 -6.09 10.90 9.21
CA ASP A 130 -6.93 11.72 8.32
C ASP A 130 -6.61 11.38 6.87
N TYR A 131 -7.61 11.44 6.01
CA TYR A 131 -7.50 11.02 4.59
C TYR A 131 -6.50 11.86 3.80
N ASP A 132 -6.35 13.15 4.11
CA ASP A 132 -5.36 14.04 3.51
C ASP A 132 -3.92 13.66 3.86
N ASN A 133 -3.71 12.92 4.94
CA ASN A 133 -2.42 12.42 5.39
C ASN A 133 -2.06 11.03 4.81
N ILE A 134 -2.98 10.39 4.08
CA ILE A 134 -2.77 9.07 3.46
C ILE A 134 -2.35 9.25 2.00
N GLU A 135 -1.31 8.54 1.57
CA GLU A 135 -0.90 8.51 0.17
C GLU A 135 -1.78 7.57 -0.63
N THR A 136 -2.82 8.08 -1.23
CA THR A 136 -3.73 7.32 -2.10
C THR A 136 -3.44 7.51 -3.58
N LYS A 137 -2.91 8.69 -3.98
CA LYS A 137 -2.76 9.05 -5.39
C LYS A 137 -1.95 8.01 -6.18
N ARG A 138 -0.80 7.59 -5.68
CA ARG A 138 0.05 6.64 -6.40
C ARG A 138 -0.58 5.25 -6.58
N TYR A 139 -1.42 4.85 -5.65
CA TYR A 139 -2.18 3.60 -5.76
C TYR A 139 -3.31 3.74 -6.77
N LEU A 140 -3.99 4.89 -6.76
CA LEU A 140 -4.97 5.23 -7.79
C LEU A 140 -4.31 5.28 -9.17
N ASP A 141 -3.15 5.95 -9.32
CA ASP A 141 -2.41 6.01 -10.59
C ASP A 141 -2.10 4.60 -11.14
N VAL A 142 -1.77 3.63 -10.27
CA VAL A 142 -1.57 2.22 -10.68
C VAL A 142 -2.88 1.61 -11.17
N ILE A 143 -3.96 1.74 -10.41
CA ILE A 143 -5.28 1.20 -10.73
C ILE A 143 -5.81 1.82 -12.04
N GLU A 144 -5.76 3.14 -12.13
CA GLU A 144 -6.18 3.90 -13.31
C GLU A 144 -5.44 3.46 -14.57
N SER A 145 -4.11 3.34 -14.49
CA SER A 145 -3.30 2.93 -15.63
C SER A 145 -3.63 1.53 -16.17
N MET A 146 -4.21 0.67 -15.34
CA MET A 146 -4.47 -0.74 -15.66
C MET A 146 -5.94 -1.01 -15.97
N LEU A 147 -6.85 -0.39 -15.22
CA LEU A 147 -8.27 -0.75 -15.20
C LEU A 147 -9.19 0.32 -15.80
N LEU A 148 -8.74 1.56 -15.95
CA LEU A 148 -9.58 2.65 -16.45
C LEU A 148 -9.19 3.08 -17.86
N THR A 149 -10.18 3.55 -18.63
CA THR A 149 -9.93 4.17 -19.93
C THR A 149 -9.44 5.60 -19.77
N ASN A 150 -9.87 6.30 -18.70
CA ASN A 150 -9.52 7.68 -18.41
C ASN A 150 -9.70 7.97 -16.91
N ASP A 151 -8.82 8.78 -16.32
CA ASP A 151 -8.85 9.22 -14.92
C ASP A 151 -9.60 10.53 -14.70
N SER A 152 -10.33 10.99 -15.71
CA SER A 152 -11.11 12.22 -15.61
C SER A 152 -12.10 12.16 -14.44
N GLY A 153 -12.17 13.22 -13.64
CA GLY A 153 -13.15 13.35 -12.56
C GLY A 153 -14.61 13.30 -13.00
N LEU A 154 -14.87 13.35 -14.31
CA LEU A 154 -16.19 13.11 -14.88
C LEU A 154 -16.54 11.61 -14.97
N LEU A 155 -15.53 10.75 -15.05
CA LEU A 155 -15.64 9.32 -15.27
C LEU A 155 -15.26 8.47 -14.06
N CYS A 156 -14.54 9.04 -13.11
CA CYS A 156 -14.08 8.34 -11.93
C CYS A 156 -14.43 9.10 -10.65
N THR A 157 -15.24 8.47 -9.81
CA THR A 157 -15.56 8.96 -8.47
C THR A 157 -14.74 8.22 -7.44
N VAL A 158 -14.01 8.94 -6.60
CA VAL A 158 -13.19 8.33 -5.53
C VAL A 158 -13.81 8.62 -4.18
N LEU A 159 -14.12 7.56 -3.42
CA LEU A 159 -14.63 7.61 -2.06
C LEU A 159 -13.59 7.02 -1.10
N GLN A 160 -13.50 7.58 0.10
CA GLN A 160 -12.67 7.01 1.17
C GLN A 160 -13.54 6.72 2.39
N ALA A 161 -13.29 5.58 3.01
CA ALA A 161 -13.96 5.17 4.23
C ALA A 161 -12.96 4.58 5.22
N THR A 162 -13.28 4.67 6.51
CA THR A 162 -12.51 4.06 7.58
C THR A 162 -13.37 3.03 8.30
N LYS A 163 -12.82 1.86 8.52
CA LYS A 163 -13.40 0.80 9.34
C LYS A 163 -12.43 0.45 10.45
N VAL A 164 -12.95 0.13 11.62
CA VAL A 164 -12.19 -0.45 12.72
C VAL A 164 -12.67 -1.88 12.92
N SER A 165 -11.77 -2.84 12.93
CA SER A 165 -12.07 -4.26 13.12
C SER A 165 -10.92 -4.97 13.77
N ASP A 166 -11.20 -6.10 14.40
CA ASP A 166 -10.22 -7.01 14.98
C ASP A 166 -9.89 -8.13 13.97
N PRO A 167 -8.65 -8.61 13.82
CA PRO A 167 -7.37 -8.15 14.41
C PRO A 167 -6.29 -7.71 13.39
N VAL A 168 -6.54 -7.19 12.21
CA VAL A 168 -5.44 -6.85 11.26
C VAL A 168 -5.75 -5.58 10.46
N SER A 169 -4.77 -4.66 10.42
CA SER A 169 -4.86 -3.46 9.58
C SER A 169 -4.58 -3.77 8.11
N TYR A 170 -5.51 -3.40 7.23
CA TYR A 170 -5.40 -3.56 5.79
C TYR A 170 -6.16 -2.47 5.03
N THR A 171 -5.93 -2.34 3.74
CA THR A 171 -6.67 -1.42 2.88
C THR A 171 -7.36 -2.21 1.77
N HIS A 172 -8.67 -2.01 1.61
CA HIS A 172 -9.42 -2.47 0.46
C HIS A 172 -9.61 -1.33 -0.54
N LEU A 173 -9.37 -1.62 -1.80
CA LEU A 173 -9.70 -0.78 -2.93
C LEU A 173 -10.78 -1.54 -3.72
N ARG A 174 -11.89 -0.89 -4.02
CA ARG A 174 -12.99 -1.50 -4.78
C ARG A 174 -13.32 -0.58 -5.95
N ALA A 175 -13.39 -1.14 -7.15
CA ALA A 175 -13.81 -0.45 -8.35
C ALA A 175 -15.07 -1.08 -8.91
N HIS A 176 -16.03 -0.27 -9.30
CA HIS A 176 -17.30 -0.69 -9.88
C HIS A 176 -17.57 0.17 -11.11
N GLU A 177 -17.95 -0.45 -12.21
CA GLU A 177 -18.41 0.26 -13.39
C GLU A 177 -19.80 0.89 -13.12
N THR A 178 -19.99 2.15 -13.51
CA THR A 178 -21.22 2.92 -13.27
C THR A 178 -21.89 3.32 -14.57
#